data_9832ddba8072cef45f40733a06868be7
#
_entry.id   9832ddba8072cef45f40733a06868be7
#
_cell.length_a   1.000
_cell.length_b   1.000
_cell.length_c   1.000
_cell.angle_alpha   90.00
_cell.angle_beta   90.00
_cell.angle_gamma   90.00
#
_symmetry.space_group_name_H-M   'P 1'
#
loop_
_entity.id
_entity.type
_entity.pdbx_description
1 polymer ?
#
loop_
_entity_poly.entity_id
_entity_poly.type
_entity_poly.pdbx_seq_one_letter_code
_entity_poly.pdbx_strand_id
1 'polypeptide(L)'
;QVGIALLDLPQHGPPRLAHSGGDQPIYPASVVKLVYLMAAYAWQEEGRLTIDPTLDAALEAMIRQSSNQATQKVFARLTETAPGPELPPADYRVYRERRLAVKRWLTTLGIDDLHCINPTYDGDGDLVGRDQQFLRDRSVTGGLTSADGSYPNRQAMTAIGTAKLLALLATDRVLTPDDSATVR
;
A
#
# COMPACT_ATOMS: atom_id res chain seq x y z
N GLN A 1 6.44 19.31 8.61
CA GLN A 1 5.10 19.51 7.99
C GLN A 1 4.15 18.49 8.59
N VAL A 2 2.91 18.91 8.95
CA VAL A 2 1.86 18.05 9.52
C VAL A 2 0.65 18.10 8.61
N GLY A 3 0.11 16.95 8.23
CA GLY A 3 -1.15 16.82 7.50
C GLY A 3 -2.20 16.20 8.42
N ILE A 4 -3.37 16.83 8.52
CA ILE A 4 -4.51 16.35 9.31
C ILE A 4 -5.72 16.27 8.38
N ALA A 5 -6.49 15.18 8.50
CA ALA A 5 -7.78 15.04 7.86
C ALA A 5 -8.79 14.46 8.87
N LEU A 6 -9.98 15.03 8.90
CA LEU A 6 -11.13 14.55 9.66
C LEU A 6 -12.24 14.23 8.67
N LEU A 7 -12.70 12.99 8.67
CA LEU A 7 -13.85 12.55 7.91
C LEU A 7 -14.97 12.15 8.87
N ASP A 8 -16.01 12.97 8.93
CA ASP A 8 -17.21 12.69 9.69
C ASP A 8 -18.18 11.83 8.86
N LEU A 9 -18.64 10.73 9.46
CA LEU A 9 -19.55 9.76 8.87
C LEU A 9 -20.91 9.84 9.62
N PRO A 10 -21.78 10.81 9.30
CA PRO A 10 -23.05 10.96 10.00
C PRO A 10 -23.98 9.78 9.69
N GLN A 11 -24.87 9.43 10.64
CA GLN A 11 -25.90 8.41 10.41
C GLN A 11 -26.83 8.75 9.24
N HIS A 12 -27.06 10.05 9.00
CA HIS A 12 -27.86 10.56 7.90
C HIS A 12 -27.14 11.69 7.17
N GLY A 13 -27.15 11.64 5.84
CA GLY A 13 -26.51 12.63 4.97
C GLY A 13 -25.12 12.20 4.45
N PRO A 14 -24.50 13.03 3.61
CA PRO A 14 -23.21 12.72 3.02
C PRO A 14 -22.07 12.86 4.05
N PRO A 15 -20.96 12.10 3.87
CA PRO A 15 -19.74 12.30 4.64
C PRO A 15 -19.22 13.74 4.51
N ARG A 16 -18.62 14.26 5.58
CA ARG A 16 -18.06 15.63 5.63
C ARG A 16 -16.56 15.54 5.88
N LEU A 17 -15.77 16.15 5.00
CA LEU A 17 -14.31 16.18 5.09
C LEU A 17 -13.84 17.59 5.49
N ALA A 18 -12.97 17.65 6.50
CA ALA A 18 -12.18 18.83 6.84
C ALA A 18 -10.70 18.43 6.92
N HIS A 19 -9.80 19.30 6.48
CA HIS A 19 -8.37 19.01 6.56
C HIS A 19 -7.53 20.29 6.68
N SER A 20 -6.28 20.10 7.16
CA SER A 20 -5.21 21.11 7.12
C SER A 20 -3.94 20.44 6.63
N GLY A 21 -3.46 20.79 5.43
CA GLY A 21 -2.32 20.13 4.77
C GLY A 21 -2.54 18.64 4.52
N GLY A 22 -3.79 18.16 4.57
CA GLY A 22 -4.12 16.74 4.48
C GLY A 22 -3.99 16.15 3.07
N ASP A 23 -3.84 16.99 2.05
CA ASP A 23 -3.59 16.67 0.65
C ASP A 23 -2.09 16.52 0.33
N GLN A 24 -1.21 16.92 1.26
CA GLN A 24 0.23 16.84 1.05
C GLN A 24 0.73 15.40 1.21
N PRO A 25 1.45 14.86 0.22
CA PRO A 25 2.01 13.52 0.31
C PRO A 25 3.14 13.47 1.34
N ILE A 26 3.10 12.46 2.19
CA ILE A 26 4.14 12.17 3.19
C ILE A 26 4.61 10.73 3.06
N TYR A 27 5.82 10.44 3.53
CA TYR A 27 6.32 9.07 3.62
C TYR A 27 5.60 8.33 4.76
N PRO A 28 4.84 7.26 4.46
CA PRO A 28 3.93 6.66 5.43
C PRO A 28 4.61 5.74 6.46
N ALA A 29 5.87 5.37 6.25
CA ALA A 29 6.54 4.33 7.04
C ALA A 29 5.64 3.08 7.16
N SER A 30 5.43 2.56 8.36
CA SER A 30 4.63 1.35 8.60
C SER A 30 3.11 1.52 8.44
N VAL A 31 2.60 2.73 8.27
CA VAL A 31 1.16 2.95 8.04
C VAL A 31 0.69 2.26 6.74
N VAL A 32 1.58 2.12 5.75
CA VAL A 32 1.28 1.40 4.50
C VAL A 32 0.86 -0.07 4.71
N LYS A 33 1.25 -0.69 5.82
CA LYS A 33 0.93 -2.10 6.13
C LYS A 33 -0.57 -2.33 6.29
N LEU A 34 -1.30 -1.34 6.77
CA LEU A 34 -2.77 -1.38 6.79
C LEU A 34 -3.35 -1.52 5.38
N VAL A 35 -2.81 -0.80 4.41
CA VAL A 35 -3.25 -0.91 3.00
C VAL A 35 -3.02 -2.32 2.46
N TYR A 36 -1.89 -2.93 2.79
CA TYR A 36 -1.57 -4.30 2.35
C TYR A 36 -2.43 -5.36 3.04
N LEU A 37 -2.77 -5.15 4.31
CA LEU A 37 -3.73 -6.01 5.01
C LEU A 37 -5.09 -5.99 4.30
N MET A 38 -5.63 -4.79 4.06
CA MET A 38 -6.92 -4.64 3.38
C MET A 38 -6.90 -5.21 1.96
N ALA A 39 -5.81 -4.99 1.21
CA ALA A 39 -5.64 -5.57 -0.11
C ALA A 39 -5.61 -7.11 -0.07
N ALA A 40 -4.99 -7.73 0.95
CA ALA A 40 -4.94 -9.19 1.07
C ALA A 40 -6.34 -9.79 1.25
N TYR A 41 -7.17 -9.21 2.10
CA TYR A 41 -8.55 -9.63 2.26
C TYR A 41 -9.38 -9.38 1.00
N ALA A 42 -9.25 -8.20 0.37
CA ALA A 42 -9.94 -7.92 -0.89
C ALA A 42 -9.56 -8.90 -2.01
N TRP A 43 -8.28 -9.27 -2.16
CA TRP A 43 -7.86 -10.30 -3.12
C TRP A 43 -8.39 -11.69 -2.77
N GLN A 44 -8.55 -12.00 -1.47
CA GLN A 44 -9.18 -13.25 -1.04
C GLN A 44 -10.66 -13.29 -1.42
N GLU A 45 -11.42 -12.22 -1.13
CA GLU A 45 -12.83 -12.12 -1.52
C GLU A 45 -13.03 -12.20 -3.04
N GLU A 46 -12.10 -11.63 -3.81
CA GLU A 46 -12.09 -11.70 -5.29
C GLU A 46 -11.61 -13.05 -5.85
N GLY A 47 -11.17 -13.99 -5.00
CA GLY A 47 -10.61 -15.28 -5.41
C GLY A 47 -9.23 -15.21 -6.09
N ARG A 48 -8.53 -14.09 -5.98
CA ARG A 48 -7.19 -13.83 -6.54
C ARG A 48 -6.06 -14.31 -5.63
N LEU A 49 -6.33 -14.44 -4.35
CA LEU A 49 -5.37 -14.83 -3.32
C LEU A 49 -6.03 -15.80 -2.36
N THR A 50 -5.28 -16.79 -1.91
CA THR A 50 -5.68 -17.63 -0.77
C THR A 50 -4.81 -17.24 0.42
N ILE A 51 -5.43 -16.83 1.53
CA ILE A 51 -4.74 -16.63 2.80
C ILE A 51 -4.52 -18.01 3.42
N ASP A 52 -3.41 -18.65 3.00
CA ASP A 52 -2.94 -19.91 3.58
C ASP A 52 -2.29 -19.66 4.96
N PRO A 53 -2.03 -20.67 5.79
CA PRO A 53 -1.43 -20.50 7.13
C PRO A 53 -0.10 -19.72 7.12
N THR A 54 0.68 -19.81 6.04
CA THR A 54 1.96 -19.08 5.91
C THR A 54 1.74 -17.60 5.67
N LEU A 55 0.77 -17.26 4.83
CA LEU A 55 0.41 -15.87 4.58
C LEU A 55 -0.28 -15.25 5.78
N ASP A 56 -1.16 -16.00 6.45
CA ASP A 56 -1.84 -15.55 7.68
C ASP A 56 -0.83 -15.19 8.78
N ALA A 57 0.13 -16.07 9.06
CA ALA A 57 1.22 -15.76 9.99
C ALA A 57 2.05 -14.53 9.57
N ALA A 58 2.23 -14.32 8.26
CA ALA A 58 2.93 -13.13 7.76
C ALA A 58 2.08 -11.84 7.94
N LEU A 59 0.77 -11.90 7.70
CA LEU A 59 -0.16 -10.80 7.94
C LEU A 59 -0.18 -10.42 9.44
N GLU A 60 -0.26 -11.42 10.32
CA GLU A 60 -0.20 -11.19 11.77
C GLU A 60 1.12 -10.52 12.18
N ALA A 61 2.27 -11.04 11.75
CA ALA A 61 3.56 -10.47 12.06
C ALA A 61 3.76 -9.06 11.47
N MET A 62 3.24 -8.81 10.26
CA MET A 62 3.25 -7.51 9.62
C MET A 62 2.52 -6.44 10.45
N ILE A 63 1.36 -6.78 11.02
CA ILE A 63 0.52 -5.83 11.76
C ILE A 63 0.93 -5.75 13.23
N ARG A 64 0.99 -6.88 13.94
CA ARG A 64 1.21 -6.88 15.39
C ARG A 64 2.65 -6.54 15.79
N GLN A 65 3.63 -6.98 14.99
CA GLN A 65 5.05 -6.77 15.27
C GLN A 65 5.66 -5.68 14.36
N SER A 66 4.88 -5.17 13.42
CA SER A 66 5.37 -4.24 12.38
C SER A 66 6.57 -4.81 11.60
N SER A 67 6.63 -6.13 11.40
CA SER A 67 7.73 -6.80 10.72
C SER A 67 7.86 -6.37 9.26
N ASN A 68 9.03 -5.85 8.89
CA ASN A 68 9.31 -5.48 7.49
C ASN A 68 9.53 -6.70 6.61
N GLN A 69 10.14 -7.76 7.14
CA GLN A 69 10.32 -9.01 6.42
C GLN A 69 8.97 -9.70 6.12
N ALA A 70 8.02 -9.66 7.08
CA ALA A 70 6.66 -10.14 6.84
C ALA A 70 5.95 -9.28 5.78
N THR A 71 6.14 -7.94 5.83
CA THR A 71 5.60 -7.02 4.80
C THR A 71 6.12 -7.35 3.42
N GLN A 72 7.40 -7.67 3.27
CA GLN A 72 7.99 -8.09 1.98
C GLN A 72 7.30 -9.36 1.43
N LYS A 73 7.05 -10.34 2.30
CA LYS A 73 6.34 -11.58 1.92
C LYS A 73 4.89 -11.31 1.50
N VAL A 74 4.16 -10.53 2.29
CA VAL A 74 2.77 -10.14 1.98
C VAL A 74 2.72 -9.38 0.65
N PHE A 75 3.56 -8.38 0.49
CA PHE A 75 3.59 -7.55 -0.72
C PHE A 75 3.96 -8.38 -1.98
N ALA A 76 4.91 -9.31 -1.85
CA ALA A 76 5.27 -10.24 -2.92
C ALA A 76 4.08 -11.11 -3.36
N ARG A 77 3.26 -11.59 -2.43
CA ARG A 77 2.05 -12.36 -2.72
C ARG A 77 0.97 -11.50 -3.38
N LEU A 78 0.75 -10.27 -2.92
CA LEU A 78 -0.22 -9.32 -3.49
C LEU A 78 0.11 -8.91 -4.93
N THR A 79 1.39 -8.77 -5.23
CA THR A 79 1.85 -8.22 -6.51
C THR A 79 2.41 -9.28 -7.46
N GLU A 80 2.52 -10.53 -7.00
CA GLU A 80 3.22 -11.61 -7.72
C GLU A 80 4.63 -11.21 -8.14
N THR A 81 5.32 -10.46 -7.27
CA THR A 81 6.71 -10.05 -7.48
C THR A 81 7.60 -10.60 -6.38
N ALA A 82 8.78 -11.06 -6.74
CA ALA A 82 9.77 -11.54 -5.79
C ALA A 82 11.05 -10.67 -5.88
N PRO A 83 11.79 -10.48 -4.78
CA PRO A 83 13.10 -9.84 -4.83
C PRO A 83 14.08 -10.66 -5.70
N GLY A 84 15.13 -10.03 -6.19
CA GLY A 84 16.14 -10.70 -7.00
C GLY A 84 16.97 -9.72 -7.82
N PRO A 85 17.85 -10.22 -8.72
CA PRO A 85 18.67 -9.37 -9.59
C PRO A 85 17.83 -8.42 -10.45
N GLU A 86 18.46 -7.37 -10.97
CA GLU A 86 17.84 -6.50 -11.96
C GLU A 86 17.36 -7.30 -13.17
N LEU A 87 16.27 -6.85 -13.76
CA LEU A 87 15.61 -7.52 -14.88
C LEU A 87 15.96 -6.85 -16.20
N PRO A 88 16.08 -7.65 -17.29
CA PRO A 88 16.10 -7.12 -18.64
C PRO A 88 14.85 -6.26 -18.94
N PRO A 89 14.91 -5.30 -19.89
CA PRO A 89 13.82 -4.34 -20.11
C PRO A 89 12.44 -4.96 -20.37
N ALA A 90 12.37 -6.10 -21.06
CA ALA A 90 11.10 -6.77 -21.35
C ALA A 90 10.45 -7.34 -20.08
N ASP A 91 11.25 -8.06 -19.28
CA ASP A 91 10.80 -8.68 -18.02
C ASP A 91 10.50 -7.62 -16.96
N TYR A 92 11.30 -6.55 -16.95
CA TYR A 92 11.08 -5.42 -16.05
C TYR A 92 9.73 -4.73 -16.30
N ARG A 93 9.27 -4.60 -17.55
CA ARG A 93 7.94 -4.04 -17.83
C ARG A 93 6.84 -4.87 -17.17
N VAL A 94 6.91 -6.19 -17.24
CA VAL A 94 5.95 -7.09 -16.58
C VAL A 94 6.02 -6.95 -15.06
N TYR A 95 7.23 -6.95 -14.50
CA TYR A 95 7.46 -6.74 -13.07
C TYR A 95 6.88 -5.41 -12.58
N ARG A 96 7.13 -4.32 -13.31
CA ARG A 96 6.61 -2.99 -12.99
C ARG A 96 5.08 -2.96 -12.95
N GLU A 97 4.42 -3.54 -13.95
CA GLU A 97 2.95 -3.61 -13.98
C GLU A 97 2.39 -4.41 -12.80
N ARG A 98 2.99 -5.53 -12.45
CA ARG A 98 2.61 -6.32 -11.27
C ARG A 98 2.82 -5.53 -9.98
N ARG A 99 3.95 -4.85 -9.85
CA ARG A 99 4.32 -4.04 -8.69
C ARG A 99 3.29 -2.96 -8.37
N LEU A 100 2.59 -2.43 -9.37
CA LEU A 100 1.58 -1.39 -9.25
C LEU A 100 0.16 -1.94 -8.90
N ALA A 101 0.00 -3.23 -8.63
CA ALA A 101 -1.32 -3.84 -8.42
C ALA A 101 -2.12 -3.17 -7.29
N VAL A 102 -1.49 -2.94 -6.13
CA VAL A 102 -2.14 -2.29 -4.98
C VAL A 102 -2.54 -0.85 -5.31
N LYS A 103 -1.69 -0.09 -6.01
CA LYS A 103 -2.03 1.26 -6.46
C LYS A 103 -3.24 1.25 -7.39
N ARG A 104 -3.29 0.35 -8.36
CA ARG A 104 -4.45 0.24 -9.26
C ARG A 104 -5.75 -0.09 -8.52
N TRP A 105 -5.68 -0.98 -7.54
CA TRP A 105 -6.83 -1.29 -6.69
C TRP A 105 -7.32 -0.06 -5.92
N LEU A 106 -6.42 0.70 -5.29
CA LEU A 106 -6.79 1.95 -4.63
C LEU A 106 -7.47 2.94 -5.58
N THR A 107 -7.01 3.04 -6.82
CA THR A 107 -7.65 3.86 -7.86
C THR A 107 -9.08 3.37 -8.16
N THR A 108 -9.36 2.06 -8.17
CA THR A 108 -10.74 1.55 -8.34
C THR A 108 -11.67 1.93 -7.18
N LEU A 109 -11.11 2.21 -6.01
CA LEU A 109 -11.84 2.72 -4.86
C LEU A 109 -12.00 4.26 -4.85
N GLY A 110 -11.51 4.96 -5.88
CA GLY A 110 -11.50 6.41 -5.97
C GLY A 110 -10.45 7.07 -5.05
N ILE A 111 -9.36 6.35 -4.74
CA ILE A 111 -8.26 6.83 -3.89
C ILE A 111 -6.98 6.86 -4.71
N ASP A 112 -6.67 8.01 -5.33
CA ASP A 112 -5.50 8.17 -6.21
C ASP A 112 -4.26 8.73 -5.50
N ASP A 113 -4.43 9.24 -4.31
CA ASP A 113 -3.42 9.94 -3.50
C ASP A 113 -2.71 9.04 -2.46
N LEU A 114 -2.92 7.72 -2.55
CA LEU A 114 -2.15 6.70 -1.85
C LEU A 114 -1.24 5.95 -2.84
N HIS A 115 0.05 6.18 -2.74
CA HIS A 115 1.07 5.58 -3.60
C HIS A 115 1.80 4.44 -2.87
N CYS A 116 1.10 3.31 -2.71
CA CYS A 116 1.56 2.12 -1.98
C CYS A 116 2.11 1.08 -2.97
N ILE A 117 3.38 1.22 -3.34
CA ILE A 117 4.02 0.50 -4.46
C ILE A 117 5.27 -0.26 -4.10
N ASN A 118 5.70 -0.18 -2.85
CA ASN A 118 6.90 -0.84 -2.35
C ASN A 118 6.62 -1.57 -1.04
N PRO A 119 7.31 -2.69 -0.74
CA PRO A 119 7.32 -3.22 0.62
C PRO A 119 8.08 -2.26 1.53
N THR A 120 8.16 -2.60 2.81
CA THR A 120 9.05 -1.94 3.76
C THR A 120 10.36 -2.71 3.88
N TYR A 121 11.47 -2.01 4.14
CA TYR A 121 12.82 -2.59 4.22
C TYR A 121 13.41 -2.34 5.61
N ASP A 122 14.22 -3.28 6.12
CA ASP A 122 14.90 -3.14 7.42
C ASP A 122 16.17 -2.28 7.32
N GLY A 123 16.71 -2.12 6.11
CA GLY A 123 17.88 -1.29 5.83
C GLY A 123 18.25 -1.35 4.35
N ASP A 124 19.33 -0.64 4.01
CA ASP A 124 19.80 -0.56 2.62
C ASP A 124 20.24 -1.91 2.05
N GLY A 125 20.58 -2.88 2.90
CA GLY A 125 20.95 -4.23 2.48
C GLY A 125 19.81 -5.04 1.90
N ASP A 126 18.56 -4.70 2.23
CA ASP A 126 17.37 -5.36 1.69
C ASP A 126 16.92 -4.74 0.37
N LEU A 127 17.38 -3.53 0.07
CA LEU A 127 17.02 -2.77 -1.11
C LEU A 127 18.03 -3.02 -2.23
N VAL A 128 17.89 -4.14 -2.93
CA VAL A 128 18.82 -4.55 -3.98
C VAL A 128 18.12 -4.97 -5.26
N GLY A 129 18.87 -5.07 -6.35
CA GLY A 129 18.43 -5.62 -7.61
C GLY A 129 17.16 -4.94 -8.16
N ARG A 130 16.13 -5.75 -8.49
CA ARG A 130 14.91 -5.27 -9.14
C ARG A 130 14.08 -4.32 -8.28
N ASP A 131 14.16 -4.39 -6.95
CA ASP A 131 13.50 -3.44 -6.05
C ASP A 131 14.16 -2.06 -6.16
N GLN A 132 15.49 -2.02 -6.20
CA GLN A 132 16.25 -0.81 -6.44
C GLN A 132 16.05 -0.28 -7.87
N GLN A 133 15.97 -1.18 -8.86
CA GLN A 133 15.65 -0.85 -10.25
C GLN A 133 14.29 -0.15 -10.34
N PHE A 134 13.26 -0.66 -9.63
CA PHE A 134 11.94 -0.06 -9.60
C PHE A 134 11.93 1.32 -8.91
N LEU A 135 12.64 1.48 -7.78
CA LEU A 135 12.73 2.77 -7.10
C LEU A 135 13.39 3.87 -7.95
N ARG A 136 14.28 3.50 -8.87
CA ARG A 136 14.95 4.42 -9.81
C ARG A 136 14.15 4.72 -11.07
N ASP A 137 13.05 3.99 -11.33
CA ASP A 137 12.26 4.15 -12.56
C ASP A 137 11.48 5.46 -12.56
N ARG A 138 11.94 6.43 -13.37
CA ARG A 138 11.29 7.75 -13.50
C ARG A 138 9.99 7.72 -14.32
N SER A 139 9.63 6.60 -14.94
CA SER A 139 8.36 6.44 -15.65
C SER A 139 7.19 6.18 -14.72
N VAL A 140 7.45 5.74 -13.48
CA VAL A 140 6.45 5.62 -12.43
C VAL A 140 6.30 6.98 -11.75
N THR A 141 5.06 7.45 -11.60
CA THR A 141 4.75 8.78 -11.07
C THR A 141 3.88 8.69 -9.81
N GLY A 142 3.90 9.76 -9.00
CA GLY A 142 3.08 9.89 -7.78
C GLY A 142 3.80 9.51 -6.48
N GLY A 143 4.99 8.92 -6.56
CA GLY A 143 5.83 8.63 -5.39
C GLY A 143 6.58 9.85 -4.87
N LEU A 144 7.13 9.73 -3.67
CA LEU A 144 8.06 10.71 -3.12
C LEU A 144 9.49 10.44 -3.64
N THR A 145 10.20 11.52 -3.88
CA THR A 145 11.63 11.43 -4.20
C THR A 145 12.46 11.39 -2.90
N SER A 146 13.49 10.54 -2.85
CA SER A 146 14.47 10.54 -1.76
C SER A 146 15.20 11.88 -1.65
N ALA A 147 15.73 12.21 -0.48
CA ALA A 147 16.38 13.49 -0.22
C ALA A 147 17.58 13.75 -1.16
N ASP A 148 18.28 12.71 -1.56
CA ASP A 148 19.41 12.75 -2.50
C ASP A 148 18.98 12.70 -3.98
N GLY A 149 17.67 12.57 -4.27
CA GLY A 149 17.12 12.48 -5.61
C GLY A 149 17.32 11.14 -6.34
N SER A 150 17.93 10.14 -5.71
CA SER A 150 18.27 8.86 -6.34
C SER A 150 17.05 7.97 -6.58
N TYR A 151 16.03 8.05 -5.72
CA TYR A 151 14.83 7.22 -5.75
C TYR A 151 13.56 8.06 -5.90
N PRO A 152 13.04 8.28 -7.12
CA PRO A 152 11.81 9.05 -7.35
C PRO A 152 10.51 8.32 -6.95
N ASN A 153 10.57 7.00 -6.71
CA ASN A 153 9.40 6.16 -6.52
C ASN A 153 9.26 5.63 -5.09
N ARG A 154 9.56 6.43 -4.08
CA ARG A 154 9.26 6.05 -2.69
C ARG A 154 7.74 6.12 -2.45
N GLN A 155 7.28 5.37 -1.47
CA GLN A 155 5.89 5.41 -1.03
C GLN A 155 5.45 6.81 -0.63
N ALA A 156 4.19 7.12 -0.93
CA ALA A 156 3.56 8.38 -0.55
C ALA A 156 2.12 8.13 -0.13
N MET A 157 1.68 8.73 0.96
CA MET A 157 0.29 8.71 1.39
C MET A 157 -0.12 10.11 1.84
N THR A 158 -1.39 10.45 1.64
CA THR A 158 -1.99 11.67 2.17
C THR A 158 -2.89 11.34 3.36
N ALA A 159 -3.08 12.31 4.26
CA ALA A 159 -4.01 12.14 5.37
C ALA A 159 -5.46 11.99 4.86
N ILE A 160 -5.82 12.70 3.78
CA ILE A 160 -7.15 12.59 3.13
C ILE A 160 -7.36 11.19 2.57
N GLY A 161 -6.44 10.67 1.78
CA GLY A 161 -6.55 9.32 1.20
C GLY A 161 -6.65 8.24 2.28
N THR A 162 -5.85 8.38 3.33
CA THR A 162 -5.88 7.47 4.48
C THR A 162 -7.25 7.53 5.19
N ALA A 163 -7.79 8.73 5.45
CA ALA A 163 -9.11 8.89 6.06
C ALA A 163 -10.23 8.29 5.19
N LYS A 164 -10.18 8.48 3.87
CA LYS A 164 -11.13 7.86 2.93
C LYS A 164 -11.07 6.33 2.98
N LEU A 165 -9.87 5.75 2.96
CA LEU A 165 -9.69 4.30 3.02
C LEU A 165 -10.24 3.73 4.33
N LEU A 166 -9.95 4.37 5.47
CA LEU A 166 -10.49 3.99 6.77
C LEU A 166 -12.01 4.11 6.82
N ALA A 167 -12.60 5.13 6.18
CA ALA A 167 -14.05 5.29 6.09
C ALA A 167 -14.70 4.17 5.26
N LEU A 168 -14.09 3.75 4.17
CA LEU A 168 -14.57 2.60 3.39
C LEU A 168 -14.53 1.31 4.22
N LEU A 169 -13.48 1.10 5.02
CA LEU A 169 -13.39 -0.03 5.94
C LEU A 169 -14.45 0.05 7.05
N ALA A 170 -14.62 1.23 7.67
CA ALA A 170 -15.58 1.44 8.77
C ALA A 170 -17.04 1.28 8.34
N THR A 171 -17.33 1.42 7.06
CA THR A 171 -18.68 1.33 6.48
C THR A 171 -18.89 0.06 5.63
N ASP A 172 -18.00 -0.93 5.74
CA ASP A 172 -18.04 -2.22 5.03
C ASP A 172 -18.18 -2.05 3.50
N ARG A 173 -17.51 -1.05 2.94
CA ARG A 173 -17.57 -0.71 1.50
C ARG A 173 -16.32 -1.12 0.73
N VAL A 174 -15.31 -1.61 1.40
CA VAL A 174 -14.06 -2.09 0.80
C VAL A 174 -13.87 -3.59 0.98
N LEU A 175 -14.44 -4.16 2.04
CA LEU A 175 -14.45 -5.59 2.36
C LEU A 175 -15.86 -5.98 2.81
N THR A 176 -16.14 -7.28 2.83
CA THR A 176 -17.36 -7.81 3.46
C THR A 176 -17.42 -7.41 4.95
N PRO A 177 -18.61 -7.41 5.58
CA PRO A 177 -18.72 -7.07 7.01
C PRO A 177 -17.84 -7.94 7.91
N ASP A 178 -17.72 -9.24 7.63
CA ASP A 178 -16.94 -10.18 8.42
C ASP A 178 -15.43 -9.89 8.28
N ASP A 179 -14.93 -9.68 7.08
CA ASP A 179 -13.53 -9.34 6.84
C ASP A 179 -13.20 -7.92 7.33
N SER A 180 -14.12 -6.96 7.17
CA SER A 180 -14.00 -5.62 7.77
C SER A 180 -13.87 -5.69 9.30
N ALA A 181 -14.65 -6.55 9.96
CA ALA A 181 -14.56 -6.75 11.42
C ALA A 181 -13.21 -7.36 11.84
N THR A 182 -12.68 -8.27 11.02
CA THR A 182 -11.36 -8.90 11.25
C THR A 182 -10.21 -7.90 11.09
N VAL A 183 -10.32 -6.96 10.16
CA VAL A 183 -9.28 -5.95 9.86
C VAL A 183 -9.33 -4.76 10.83
N ARG A 184 -10.50 -4.43 11.39
CA ARG A 184 -10.67 -3.36 12.42
C ARG A 184 -10.11 -3.76 13.77
#